data_d9280bad99c6d83535637a11e591b573
#
_entry.id   d9280bad99c6d83535637a11e591b573
#
_cell.length_a   1.000
_cell.length_b   1.000
_cell.length_c   1.000
_cell.angle_alpha   90.00
_cell.angle_beta   90.00
_cell.angle_gamma   90.00
#
_symmetry.space_group_name_H-M   'P 1'
#
loop_
_entity.id
_entity.type
_entity.pdbx_description
1 polymer ?
#
loop_
_entity_poly.entity_id
_entity_poly.type
_entity_poly.pdbx_seq_one_letter_code
_entity_poly.pdbx_strand_id
1 'polypeptide(L)'
;MAKITRIGQLGSSGVSSGPHLHAYVKNLVTGEYENPEYHRSKFTGVRVGANRVPKYITDSKGELILNPAAGLTKTSSWGPRNTGIPGASTYHRGVDYGGQEGTEIYVEGDVKFTPRPNAGGYGNLATWTTGDNKYELGYGHMKTLGEATDLTNTSVSSTPRASYEDAQAKTNDLIEAFMLGTNYQPREKKQTKEPQSLLGAFKNQLLGGILQNAMNPIASIVDQAGDTVA
;
A
#
# COMPACT_ATOMS: atom_id res chain seq x y z
N MET A 1 6.08 -25.60 -5.80
CA MET A 1 6.85 -24.54 -5.07
C MET A 1 5.83 -23.60 -4.46
N ALA A 2 6.06 -23.13 -3.22
CA ALA A 2 5.19 -22.13 -2.62
C ALA A 2 5.27 -20.81 -3.42
N LYS A 3 4.13 -20.14 -3.59
CA LYS A 3 4.05 -18.84 -4.24
C LYS A 3 4.81 -17.81 -3.39
N ILE A 4 5.61 -16.96 -4.01
CA ILE A 4 6.33 -15.89 -3.33
C ILE A 4 5.91 -14.56 -3.93
N THR A 5 5.41 -13.66 -3.08
CA THR A 5 4.98 -12.32 -3.46
C THR A 5 5.98 -11.29 -2.94
N ARG A 6 6.52 -10.45 -3.83
CA ARG A 6 7.31 -9.29 -3.42
C ARG A 6 6.37 -8.22 -2.87
N ILE A 7 6.58 -7.80 -1.61
CA ILE A 7 5.73 -6.78 -0.98
C ILE A 7 6.39 -5.39 -0.97
N GLY A 8 7.70 -5.30 -1.21
CA GLY A 8 8.42 -4.03 -1.34
C GLY A 8 9.83 -4.06 -0.80
N GLN A 9 10.34 -2.88 -0.47
CA GLN A 9 11.68 -2.68 0.09
C GLN A 9 11.60 -1.96 1.43
N LEU A 10 12.43 -2.36 2.39
CA LEU A 10 12.64 -1.67 3.66
C LEU A 10 13.06 -0.21 3.39
N GLY A 11 12.48 0.74 4.13
CA GLY A 11 12.73 2.16 3.95
C GLY A 11 12.49 2.99 5.19
N SER A 12 12.26 4.29 4.98
CA SER A 12 12.05 5.29 6.03
C SER A 12 10.98 6.31 5.63
N SER A 13 9.94 5.89 4.89
CA SER A 13 8.85 6.77 4.46
C SER A 13 7.90 7.11 5.63
N GLY A 14 7.18 8.24 5.55
CA GLY A 14 6.25 8.68 6.59
C GLY A 14 6.94 9.23 7.85
N VAL A 15 6.36 9.00 9.04
CA VAL A 15 6.93 9.45 10.32
C VAL A 15 7.94 8.42 10.82
N SER A 16 9.20 8.59 10.43
CA SER A 16 10.29 7.65 10.70
C SER A 16 11.59 8.40 10.96
N SER A 17 12.44 7.87 11.84
CA SER A 17 13.77 8.41 12.15
C SER A 17 14.91 7.72 11.41
N GLY A 18 14.63 6.66 10.66
CA GLY A 18 15.63 5.88 9.93
C GLY A 18 15.05 4.58 9.35
N PRO A 19 15.83 3.87 8.54
CA PRO A 19 15.34 2.67 7.84
C PRO A 19 14.93 1.56 8.80
N HIS A 20 13.64 1.20 8.80
CA HIS A 20 13.08 0.10 9.57
C HIS A 20 11.75 -0.41 8.97
N LEU A 21 11.33 -1.58 9.40
CA LEU A 21 10.00 -2.12 9.18
C LEU A 21 9.19 -1.96 10.47
N HIS A 22 8.14 -1.15 10.42
CA HIS A 22 7.13 -1.13 11.48
C HIS A 22 6.14 -2.28 11.26
N ALA A 23 6.32 -3.38 11.97
CA ALA A 23 5.45 -4.56 11.88
C ALA A 23 4.23 -4.41 12.79
N TYR A 24 3.02 -4.63 12.24
CA TYR A 24 1.80 -4.69 13.04
C TYR A 24 0.94 -5.91 12.71
N VAL A 25 0.06 -6.23 13.64
CA VAL A 25 -1.04 -7.19 13.48
C VAL A 25 -2.34 -6.51 13.85
N LYS A 26 -3.33 -6.61 12.99
CA LYS A 26 -4.69 -6.14 13.24
C LYS A 26 -5.64 -7.32 13.16
N ASN A 27 -6.40 -7.54 14.23
CA ASN A 27 -7.49 -8.51 14.25
C ASN A 27 -8.66 -7.92 13.45
N LEU A 28 -9.05 -8.57 12.37
CA LEU A 28 -10.13 -8.07 11.49
C LEU A 28 -11.53 -8.33 12.04
N VAL A 29 -11.65 -9.21 13.05
CA VAL A 29 -12.93 -9.49 13.72
C VAL A 29 -13.26 -8.42 14.74
N THR A 30 -12.26 -8.03 15.55
CA THR A 30 -12.43 -7.02 16.64
C THR A 30 -12.07 -5.61 16.18
N GLY A 31 -11.32 -5.46 15.12
CA GLY A 31 -10.77 -4.18 14.64
C GLY A 31 -9.54 -3.70 15.44
N GLU A 32 -9.11 -4.44 16.46
CA GLU A 32 -8.04 -4.06 17.37
C GLU A 32 -6.66 -4.44 16.84
N TYR A 33 -5.66 -3.61 17.19
CA TYR A 33 -4.26 -3.96 16.99
C TYR A 33 -3.80 -4.86 18.14
N GLU A 34 -3.03 -5.89 17.80
CA GLU A 34 -2.48 -6.85 18.75
C GLU A 34 -0.95 -6.86 18.66
N ASN A 35 -0.31 -7.25 19.78
CA ASN A 35 1.16 -7.27 19.84
C ASN A 35 1.72 -8.32 18.86
N PRO A 36 2.50 -7.92 17.82
CA PRO A 36 3.10 -8.82 16.85
C PRO A 36 3.95 -9.94 17.47
N GLU A 37 4.51 -9.73 18.65
CA GLU A 37 5.34 -10.73 19.35
C GLU A 37 4.53 -11.98 19.73
N TYR A 38 3.22 -11.85 19.95
CA TYR A 38 2.33 -12.98 20.21
C TYR A 38 1.87 -13.68 18.92
N HIS A 39 2.13 -13.07 17.76
CA HIS A 39 1.70 -13.53 16.43
C HIS A 39 2.88 -13.86 15.49
N ARG A 40 4.08 -14.11 16.05
CA ARG A 40 5.29 -14.40 15.25
C ARG A 40 5.08 -15.51 14.22
N SER A 41 4.31 -16.53 14.56
CA SER A 41 3.99 -17.64 13.64
C SER A 41 3.28 -17.18 12.35
N LYS A 42 2.55 -16.07 12.39
CA LYS A 42 1.91 -15.48 11.20
C LYS A 42 2.91 -14.82 10.25
N PHE A 43 4.12 -14.50 10.72
CA PHE A 43 5.22 -13.91 9.96
C PHE A 43 6.24 -14.95 9.45
N THR A 44 6.00 -16.24 9.66
CA THR A 44 6.94 -17.32 9.23
C THR A 44 7.15 -17.34 7.71
N GLY A 45 6.14 -16.95 6.93
CA GLY A 45 6.25 -16.81 5.48
C GLY A 45 7.04 -15.60 5.00
N VAL A 46 7.44 -14.67 5.89
CA VAL A 46 8.21 -13.49 5.51
C VAL A 46 9.64 -13.87 5.17
N ARG A 47 10.11 -13.37 4.03
CA ARG A 47 11.46 -13.57 3.50
C ARG A 47 12.13 -12.22 3.30
N VAL A 48 13.41 -12.14 3.66
CA VAL A 48 14.20 -10.90 3.69
C VAL A 48 15.42 -11.03 2.79
N GLY A 49 15.70 -9.97 2.03
CA GLY A 49 16.85 -9.86 1.16
C GLY A 49 16.74 -10.68 -0.13
N ALA A 50 17.73 -10.54 -1.00
CA ALA A 50 17.77 -11.22 -2.31
C ALA A 50 17.75 -12.76 -2.16
N ASN A 51 18.36 -13.29 -1.12
CA ASN A 51 18.41 -14.73 -0.83
C ASN A 51 17.13 -15.25 -0.17
N ARG A 52 16.14 -14.37 0.08
CA ARG A 52 14.84 -14.72 0.68
C ARG A 52 14.98 -15.49 2.00
N VAL A 53 15.83 -14.99 2.88
CA VAL A 53 16.10 -15.58 4.20
C VAL A 53 14.82 -15.50 5.04
N PRO A 54 14.39 -16.57 5.75
CA PRO A 54 13.28 -16.53 6.68
C PRO A 54 13.49 -15.48 7.76
N LYS A 55 12.48 -14.61 8.00
CA LYS A 55 12.57 -13.62 9.08
C LYS A 55 12.62 -14.29 10.46
N TYR A 56 11.83 -15.33 10.66
CA TYR A 56 11.83 -16.13 11.88
C TYR A 56 12.32 -17.55 11.62
N ILE A 57 13.04 -18.09 12.60
CA ILE A 57 13.48 -19.49 12.65
C ILE A 57 13.11 -20.08 14.00
N THR A 58 13.11 -21.40 14.10
CA THR A 58 12.93 -22.10 15.37
C THR A 58 14.28 -22.26 16.06
N ASP A 59 14.39 -21.89 17.33
CA ASP A 59 15.58 -22.13 18.13
C ASP A 59 15.68 -23.60 18.59
N SER A 60 16.71 -23.93 19.38
CA SER A 60 16.94 -25.28 19.92
C SER A 60 15.85 -25.76 20.88
N LYS A 61 15.02 -24.84 21.39
CA LYS A 61 13.88 -25.15 22.29
C LYS A 61 12.55 -25.22 21.52
N GLY A 62 12.56 -25.00 20.22
CA GLY A 62 11.36 -24.96 19.38
C GLY A 62 10.63 -23.61 19.41
N GLU A 63 11.19 -22.57 20.00
CA GLU A 63 10.61 -21.23 20.02
C GLU A 63 10.98 -20.45 18.75
N LEU A 64 10.01 -19.67 18.25
CA LEU A 64 10.24 -18.79 17.11
C LEU A 64 11.06 -17.56 17.55
N ILE A 65 12.24 -17.40 16.97
CA ILE A 65 13.14 -16.27 17.19
C ILE A 65 13.40 -15.52 15.89
N LEU A 66 13.74 -14.23 15.99
CA LEU A 66 14.18 -13.46 14.84
C LEU A 66 15.47 -14.06 14.27
N ASN A 67 15.48 -14.36 12.96
CA ASN A 67 16.65 -14.93 12.29
C ASN A 67 17.77 -13.87 12.14
N PRO A 68 18.93 -14.01 12.79
CA PRO A 68 20.03 -13.06 12.65
C PRO A 68 20.52 -12.91 11.19
N ALA A 69 20.42 -13.97 10.38
CA ALA A 69 20.82 -13.94 8.97
C ALA A 69 19.87 -13.08 8.10
N ALA A 70 18.68 -12.70 8.61
CA ALA A 70 17.80 -11.76 7.92
C ALA A 70 18.32 -10.32 7.90
N GLY A 71 19.37 -9.99 8.66
CA GLY A 71 19.95 -8.64 8.71
C GLY A 71 19.04 -7.59 9.35
N LEU A 72 18.03 -8.02 10.13
CA LEU A 72 17.12 -7.16 10.85
C LEU A 72 17.38 -7.22 12.36
N THR A 73 17.26 -6.07 13.04
CA THR A 73 17.39 -5.98 14.50
C THR A 73 16.13 -5.34 15.08
N LYS A 74 15.58 -5.92 16.14
CA LYS A 74 14.46 -5.29 16.84
C LYS A 74 14.93 -4.01 17.52
N THR A 75 14.34 -2.86 17.14
CA THR A 75 14.73 -1.53 17.63
C THR A 75 13.68 -0.89 18.54
N SER A 76 12.39 -1.27 18.42
CA SER A 76 11.33 -0.77 19.29
C SER A 76 10.28 -1.84 19.52
N SER A 77 9.85 -1.99 20.78
CA SER A 77 8.84 -2.96 21.18
C SER A 77 7.43 -2.36 21.18
N TRP A 78 6.43 -3.22 21.24
CA TRP A 78 5.03 -2.85 21.48
C TRP A 78 4.86 -2.13 22.82
N GLY A 79 3.97 -1.13 22.86
CA GLY A 79 3.53 -0.49 24.11
C GLY A 79 3.88 1.00 24.21
N PRO A 80 3.82 1.55 25.45
CA PRO A 80 4.12 2.96 25.68
C PRO A 80 5.57 3.31 25.30
N ARG A 81 5.76 4.43 24.62
CA ARG A 81 7.10 4.93 24.25
C ARG A 81 7.15 6.45 24.22
N ASN A 82 8.36 6.99 24.40
CA ASN A 82 8.68 8.38 24.11
C ASN A 82 9.82 8.39 23.07
N THR A 83 9.51 8.83 21.87
CA THR A 83 10.47 8.80 20.75
C THR A 83 11.16 10.14 20.55
N GLY A 84 10.60 11.23 21.08
CA GLY A 84 11.03 12.60 20.73
C GLY A 84 10.79 12.98 19.26
N ILE A 85 10.16 12.13 18.45
CA ILE A 85 9.90 12.36 17.02
C ILE A 85 8.54 13.08 16.89
N PRO A 86 8.49 14.28 16.29
CA PRO A 86 7.23 14.98 16.03
C PRO A 86 6.27 14.12 15.19
N GLY A 87 5.03 14.00 15.66
CA GLY A 87 3.99 13.20 14.97
C GLY A 87 4.04 11.69 15.26
N ALA A 88 5.05 11.19 15.97
CA ALA A 88 5.05 9.80 16.38
C ALA A 88 4.11 9.56 17.57
N SER A 89 3.42 8.41 17.57
CA SER A 89 2.54 8.02 18.67
C SER A 89 3.31 7.72 19.94
N THR A 90 2.76 8.12 21.08
CA THR A 90 3.25 7.76 22.43
C THR A 90 2.93 6.30 22.83
N TYR A 91 2.08 5.63 22.07
CA TYR A 91 1.82 4.21 22.21
C TYR A 91 2.13 3.48 20.90
N HIS A 92 3.07 2.56 20.92
CA HIS A 92 3.54 1.80 19.77
C HIS A 92 2.62 0.60 19.51
N ARG A 93 1.81 0.68 18.46
CA ARG A 93 0.91 -0.40 18.03
C ARG A 93 1.58 -1.34 17.01
N GLY A 94 2.84 -1.66 17.27
CA GLY A 94 3.66 -2.51 16.41
C GLY A 94 4.98 -2.86 17.07
N VAL A 95 5.87 -3.44 16.28
CA VAL A 95 7.26 -3.73 16.64
C VAL A 95 8.15 -3.26 15.50
N ASP A 96 9.19 -2.49 15.81
CA ASP A 96 10.10 -1.98 14.78
C ASP A 96 11.33 -2.88 14.62
N TYR A 97 11.69 -3.13 13.37
CA TYR A 97 12.87 -3.91 12.98
C TYR A 97 13.75 -3.06 12.05
N GLY A 98 14.85 -2.54 12.59
CA GLY A 98 15.87 -1.83 11.84
C GLY A 98 16.62 -2.75 10.87
N GLY A 99 16.99 -2.21 9.71
CA GLY A 99 17.75 -2.93 8.69
C GLY A 99 18.27 -1.99 7.61
N GLN A 100 19.00 -2.53 6.66
CA GLN A 100 19.54 -1.76 5.54
C GLN A 100 18.42 -1.28 4.62
N GLU A 101 18.41 0.01 4.28
CA GLU A 101 17.48 0.57 3.31
C GLU A 101 17.59 -0.12 1.95
N GLY A 102 16.44 -0.37 1.31
CA GLY A 102 16.39 -1.07 0.04
C GLY A 102 16.41 -2.59 0.15
N THR A 103 16.50 -3.15 1.37
CA THR A 103 16.37 -4.60 1.57
C THR A 103 15.03 -5.09 1.08
N GLU A 104 15.03 -6.07 0.17
CA GLU A 104 13.83 -6.66 -0.41
C GLU A 104 13.04 -7.47 0.62
N ILE A 105 11.72 -7.32 0.63
CA ILE A 105 10.81 -8.07 1.50
C ILE A 105 9.78 -8.82 0.65
N TYR A 106 9.61 -10.09 0.97
CA TYR A 106 8.69 -11.00 0.31
C TYR A 106 7.81 -11.72 1.33
N VAL A 107 6.67 -12.22 0.89
CA VAL A 107 5.83 -13.14 1.66
C VAL A 107 5.61 -14.41 0.85
N GLU A 108 5.88 -15.55 1.47
CA GLU A 108 5.65 -16.88 0.91
C GLU A 108 4.28 -17.39 1.34
N GLY A 109 3.60 -18.06 0.43
CA GLY A 109 2.26 -18.59 0.64
C GLY A 109 1.20 -17.87 -0.19
N ASP A 110 -0.04 -18.30 0.00
CA ASP A 110 -1.19 -17.69 -0.66
C ASP A 110 -1.72 -16.55 0.21
N VAL A 111 -1.26 -15.34 -0.10
CA VAL A 111 -1.60 -14.12 0.65
C VAL A 111 -2.27 -13.10 -0.26
N LYS A 112 -3.30 -12.45 0.24
CA LYS A 112 -3.87 -11.26 -0.40
C LYS A 112 -3.04 -10.05 0.00
N PHE A 113 -2.19 -9.58 -0.90
CA PHE A 113 -1.34 -8.41 -0.69
C PHE A 113 -2.03 -7.13 -1.19
N THR A 114 -2.00 -6.09 -0.36
CA THR A 114 -2.56 -4.77 -0.68
C THR A 114 -1.54 -3.68 -0.40
N PRO A 115 -0.96 -3.04 -1.43
CA PRO A 115 -0.11 -1.87 -1.27
C PRO A 115 -0.95 -0.64 -0.91
N ARG A 116 -0.50 0.13 0.07
CA ARG A 116 -1.12 1.40 0.49
C ARG A 116 -0.07 2.50 0.50
N PRO A 117 0.14 3.21 -0.62
CA PRO A 117 1.04 4.34 -0.66
C PRO A 117 0.48 5.50 0.17
N ASN A 118 1.37 6.30 0.78
CA ASN A 118 1.02 7.50 1.54
C ASN A 118 -0.02 7.25 2.66
N ALA A 119 0.14 6.16 3.42
CA ALA A 119 -0.74 5.78 4.51
C ALA A 119 -0.47 6.59 5.80
N GLY A 120 -0.44 7.92 5.71
CA GLY A 120 -0.21 8.83 6.83
C GLY A 120 1.12 8.59 7.52
N GLY A 121 1.12 8.44 8.85
CA GLY A 121 2.33 8.20 9.65
C GLY A 121 3.12 6.96 9.24
N TYR A 122 2.47 5.96 8.68
CA TYR A 122 3.12 4.74 8.16
C TYR A 122 3.89 4.97 6.85
N GLY A 123 3.67 6.10 6.15
CA GLY A 123 4.24 6.31 4.82
C GLY A 123 3.74 5.27 3.81
N ASN A 124 4.64 4.57 3.14
CA ASN A 124 4.28 3.45 2.29
C ASN A 124 4.05 2.20 3.15
N LEU A 125 2.84 1.66 3.08
CA LEU A 125 2.37 0.57 3.92
C LEU A 125 2.05 -0.66 3.07
N ALA A 126 2.77 -1.75 3.29
CA ALA A 126 2.50 -3.07 2.72
C ALA A 126 1.60 -3.85 3.67
N THR A 127 0.41 -4.27 3.22
CA THR A 127 -0.51 -5.07 4.02
C THR A 127 -0.87 -6.38 3.34
N TRP A 128 -1.08 -7.43 4.12
CA TRP A 128 -1.60 -8.70 3.61
C TRP A 128 -2.47 -9.39 4.63
N THR A 129 -3.42 -10.18 4.16
CA THR A 129 -4.24 -11.06 4.99
C THR A 129 -3.82 -12.51 4.78
N THR A 130 -3.85 -13.29 5.85
CA THR A 130 -3.69 -14.75 5.79
C THR A 130 -4.98 -15.42 5.32
N GLY A 131 -4.88 -16.68 4.87
CA GLY A 131 -5.98 -17.38 4.23
C GLY A 131 -7.26 -17.53 5.06
N ASP A 132 -7.18 -17.40 6.41
CA ASP A 132 -8.35 -17.41 7.30
C ASP A 132 -9.07 -16.06 7.39
N ASN A 133 -8.55 -15.02 6.76
CA ASN A 133 -9.06 -13.63 6.76
C ASN A 133 -9.31 -13.03 8.17
N LYS A 134 -8.72 -13.59 9.23
CA LYS A 134 -8.91 -13.10 10.60
C LYS A 134 -7.95 -11.99 10.97
N TYR A 135 -6.81 -11.93 10.30
CA TYR A 135 -5.76 -10.96 10.63
C TYR A 135 -5.24 -10.25 9.39
N GLU A 136 -5.05 -8.95 9.51
CA GLU A 136 -4.24 -8.16 8.60
C GLU A 136 -2.86 -7.98 9.25
N LEU A 137 -1.82 -8.29 8.48
CA LEU A 137 -0.44 -8.02 8.83
C LEU A 137 0.07 -6.88 7.96
N GLY A 138 0.98 -6.08 8.50
CA GLY A 138 1.52 -4.97 7.72
C GLY A 138 2.94 -4.59 8.10
N TYR A 139 3.63 -4.01 7.12
CA TYR A 139 4.91 -3.33 7.29
C TYR A 139 4.80 -1.89 6.80
N GLY A 140 4.98 -0.94 7.73
CA GLY A 140 5.10 0.49 7.45
C GLY A 140 6.50 0.91 7.05
N HIS A 141 6.61 2.17 6.65
CA HIS A 141 7.84 2.89 6.30
C HIS A 141 8.61 2.31 5.10
N MET A 142 7.91 1.55 4.23
CA MET A 142 8.52 0.93 3.04
C MET A 142 9.08 2.00 2.10
N LYS A 143 10.24 1.72 1.46
CA LYS A 143 10.84 2.55 0.40
C LYS A 143 10.01 2.45 -0.88
N THR A 144 9.71 1.23 -1.28
CA THR A 144 8.84 0.92 -2.42
C THR A 144 7.85 -0.15 -2.02
N LEU A 145 6.71 -0.19 -2.72
CA LEU A 145 5.71 -1.24 -2.57
C LEU A 145 5.77 -2.19 -3.77
N GLY A 146 5.38 -3.45 -3.55
CA GLY A 146 5.12 -4.42 -4.60
C GLY A 146 3.78 -4.17 -5.28
N GLU A 147 3.46 -4.99 -6.27
CA GLU A 147 2.16 -4.96 -6.94
C GLU A 147 1.12 -5.74 -6.14
N ALA A 148 -0.13 -5.25 -6.12
CA ALA A 148 -1.23 -5.93 -5.45
C ALA A 148 -1.42 -7.35 -6.01
N THR A 149 -1.69 -8.33 -5.10
CA THR A 149 -2.09 -9.67 -5.53
C THR A 149 -3.61 -9.78 -5.45
N ASP A 150 -4.26 -10.00 -6.58
CA ASP A 150 -5.67 -10.33 -6.62
C ASP A 150 -5.83 -11.86 -6.61
N LEU A 151 -6.36 -12.42 -5.51
CA LEU A 151 -6.61 -13.85 -5.38
C LEU A 151 -7.82 -14.32 -6.19
N THR A 152 -8.59 -13.39 -6.77
CA THR A 152 -9.80 -13.73 -7.52
C THR A 152 -9.53 -14.11 -8.98
N ASN A 153 -8.28 -13.98 -9.46
CA ASN A 153 -7.96 -14.23 -10.86
C ASN A 153 -6.67 -15.04 -11.03
N THR A 154 -6.77 -16.35 -11.00
CA THR A 154 -5.71 -17.28 -11.45
C THR A 154 -5.63 -17.33 -12.99
N SER A 155 -5.49 -16.19 -13.64
CA SER A 155 -5.03 -16.12 -15.02
C SER A 155 -3.91 -15.07 -15.10
N VAL A 156 -2.71 -15.59 -15.26
CA VAL A 156 -1.48 -14.81 -15.50
C VAL A 156 -1.69 -13.93 -16.73
N SER A 157 -1.91 -12.63 -16.51
CA SER A 157 -1.67 -11.63 -17.54
C SER A 157 -0.55 -10.74 -17.06
N SER A 158 0.62 -10.95 -17.63
CA SER A 158 1.74 -10.02 -17.55
C SER A 158 1.36 -8.72 -18.25
N THR A 159 0.77 -7.78 -17.52
CA THR A 159 0.57 -6.43 -18.05
C THR A 159 1.83 -5.60 -17.77
N PRO A 160 2.42 -4.97 -18.78
CA PRO A 160 3.66 -4.21 -18.61
C PRO A 160 3.46 -3.00 -17.71
N ARG A 161 4.48 -2.65 -16.95
CA ARG A 161 4.63 -1.46 -16.09
C ARG A 161 4.19 -0.13 -16.73
N ALA A 162 4.03 -0.09 -18.05
CA ALA A 162 3.61 1.06 -18.84
C ALA A 162 2.19 1.58 -18.52
N SER A 163 1.29 0.77 -17.93
CA SER A 163 -0.10 1.17 -17.73
C SER A 163 -0.35 2.11 -16.53
N TYR A 164 0.48 2.05 -15.49
CA TYR A 164 0.34 2.93 -14.31
C TYR A 164 0.95 4.32 -14.58
N GLU A 165 2.13 4.36 -15.21
CA GLU A 165 2.80 5.60 -15.60
C GLU A 165 1.99 6.34 -16.69
N ASP A 166 1.39 5.61 -17.65
CA ASP A 166 0.47 6.17 -18.65
C ASP A 166 -0.83 6.74 -18.02
N ALA A 167 -1.34 6.13 -16.96
CA ALA A 167 -2.53 6.62 -16.27
C ALA A 167 -2.22 7.88 -15.44
N GLN A 168 -1.07 7.91 -14.78
CA GLN A 168 -0.61 9.08 -14.02
C GLN A 168 -0.26 10.26 -14.93
N ALA A 169 0.38 10.02 -16.08
CA ALA A 169 0.65 11.05 -17.06
C ALA A 169 -0.63 11.70 -17.61
N LYS A 170 -1.66 10.88 -17.92
CA LYS A 170 -2.97 11.40 -18.35
C LYS A 170 -3.69 12.20 -17.28
N THR A 171 -3.57 11.82 -16.01
CA THR A 171 -4.16 12.55 -14.89
C THR A 171 -3.46 13.89 -14.69
N ASN A 172 -2.15 13.93 -14.80
CA ASN A 172 -1.37 15.16 -14.70
C ASN A 172 -1.66 16.10 -15.88
N ASP A 173 -1.75 15.58 -17.13
CA ASP A 173 -2.12 16.37 -18.32
C ASP A 173 -3.53 16.99 -18.15
N LEU A 174 -4.48 16.27 -17.52
CA LEU A 174 -5.83 16.76 -17.25
C LEU A 174 -5.84 17.89 -16.20
N ILE A 175 -5.07 17.70 -15.14
CA ILE A 175 -4.93 18.70 -14.06
C ILE A 175 -4.25 19.96 -14.60
N GLU A 176 -3.21 19.81 -15.41
CA GLU A 176 -2.50 20.95 -16.02
C GLU A 176 -3.41 21.71 -16.99
N ALA A 177 -4.17 21.02 -17.85
CA ALA A 177 -5.15 21.63 -18.74
C ALA A 177 -6.25 22.38 -17.99
N PHE A 178 -6.72 21.83 -16.88
CA PHE A 178 -7.71 22.48 -16.00
C PHE A 178 -7.15 23.75 -15.34
N MET A 179 -5.91 23.69 -14.83
CA MET A 179 -5.23 24.82 -14.18
C MET A 179 -4.90 25.97 -15.16
N LEU A 180 -4.62 25.64 -16.43
CA LEU A 180 -4.31 26.62 -17.48
C LEU A 180 -5.54 27.13 -18.23
N GLY A 181 -6.74 26.64 -17.94
CA GLY A 181 -7.99 27.01 -18.61
C GLY A 181 -8.02 26.70 -20.12
N THR A 182 -7.23 25.70 -20.54
CA THR A 182 -7.15 25.28 -21.94
C THR A 182 -8.08 24.09 -22.20
N ASN A 183 -8.71 24.03 -23.38
CA ASN A 183 -9.49 22.87 -23.82
C ASN A 183 -8.55 21.67 -24.02
N TYR A 184 -8.66 20.65 -23.17
CA TYR A 184 -7.92 19.40 -23.29
C TYR A 184 -8.28 18.69 -24.59
N GLN A 185 -7.30 18.47 -25.47
CA GLN A 185 -7.43 17.62 -26.65
C GLN A 185 -6.59 16.35 -26.43
N PRO A 186 -7.23 15.16 -26.24
CA PRO A 186 -6.48 13.90 -26.09
C PRO A 186 -5.65 13.64 -27.36
N ARG A 187 -4.36 13.35 -27.18
CA ARG A 187 -3.51 12.89 -28.30
C ARG A 187 -4.07 11.57 -28.82
N GLU A 188 -4.48 11.53 -30.09
CA GLU A 188 -4.91 10.30 -30.73
C GLU A 188 -3.77 9.26 -30.74
N LYS A 189 -3.92 8.19 -29.96
CA LYS A 189 -3.09 6.99 -30.11
C LYS A 189 -3.64 6.17 -31.29
N LYS A 190 -2.77 5.77 -32.21
CA LYS A 190 -3.08 4.77 -33.25
C LYS A 190 -3.73 3.55 -32.59
N GLN A 191 -4.92 3.18 -33.06
CA GLN A 191 -5.73 2.09 -32.56
C GLN A 191 -4.99 0.76 -32.56
N THR A 192 -4.64 0.24 -31.39
CA THR A 192 -4.55 -1.18 -31.14
C THR A 192 -5.87 -1.59 -30.51
N LYS A 193 -6.60 -2.53 -31.12
CA LYS A 193 -7.90 -3.04 -30.64
C LYS A 193 -7.73 -3.60 -29.23
N GLU A 194 -8.25 -2.90 -28.22
CA GLU A 194 -8.35 -3.43 -26.85
C GLU A 194 -9.52 -4.42 -26.75
N PRO A 195 -9.36 -5.53 -26.01
CA PRO A 195 -10.48 -6.40 -25.66
C PRO A 195 -11.40 -5.65 -24.69
N GLN A 196 -12.71 -5.68 -24.95
CA GLN A 196 -13.73 -5.09 -24.08
C GLN A 196 -13.74 -5.82 -22.71
N SER A 197 -13.15 -5.21 -21.68
CA SER A 197 -13.19 -5.70 -20.31
C SER A 197 -14.18 -4.90 -19.47
N LEU A 198 -14.82 -5.56 -18.51
CA LEU A 198 -15.71 -4.94 -17.50
C LEU A 198 -15.09 -3.71 -16.80
N LEU A 199 -13.76 -3.61 -16.78
CA LEU A 199 -13.00 -2.49 -16.26
C LEU A 199 -13.21 -1.19 -17.06
N GLY A 200 -13.45 -1.28 -18.38
CA GLY A 200 -13.77 -0.13 -19.24
C GLY A 200 -15.14 0.49 -18.91
N ALA A 201 -16.14 -0.34 -18.58
CA ALA A 201 -17.46 0.12 -18.18
C ALA A 201 -17.44 0.83 -16.82
N PHE A 202 -16.67 0.30 -15.87
CA PHE A 202 -16.53 0.90 -14.53
C PHE A 202 -15.80 2.26 -14.56
N LYS A 203 -14.81 2.39 -15.44
CA LYS A 203 -14.03 3.62 -15.63
C LYS A 203 -14.90 4.76 -16.19
N ASN A 204 -15.77 4.45 -17.15
CA ASN A 204 -16.72 5.44 -17.71
C ASN A 204 -17.77 5.89 -16.70
N GLN A 205 -18.21 5.02 -15.79
CA GLN A 205 -19.16 5.35 -14.75
C GLN A 205 -18.57 6.24 -13.66
N LEU A 206 -17.31 6.01 -13.28
CA LEU A 206 -16.59 6.81 -12.28
C LEU A 206 -16.28 8.22 -12.83
N LEU A 207 -15.82 8.32 -14.07
CA LEU A 207 -15.53 9.62 -14.72
C LEU A 207 -16.80 10.43 -14.97
N GLY A 208 -17.90 9.78 -15.34
CA GLY A 208 -19.22 10.42 -15.48
C GLY A 208 -19.76 10.99 -14.16
N GLY A 209 -19.57 10.26 -13.05
CA GLY A 209 -19.99 10.70 -11.73
C GLY A 209 -19.19 11.89 -11.18
N ILE A 210 -17.89 11.95 -11.46
CA ILE A 210 -17.04 13.06 -11.04
C ILE A 210 -17.35 14.33 -11.83
N LEU A 211 -17.63 14.23 -13.14
CA LEU A 211 -18.02 15.37 -13.96
C LEU A 211 -19.40 15.93 -13.55
N GLN A 212 -20.38 15.07 -13.22
CA GLN A 212 -21.69 15.53 -12.78
C GLN A 212 -21.64 16.25 -11.41
N ASN A 213 -20.82 15.77 -10.46
CA ASN A 213 -20.66 16.43 -9.17
C ASN A 213 -19.83 17.72 -9.25
N ALA A 214 -18.94 17.88 -10.23
CA ALA A 214 -18.18 19.11 -10.43
C ALA A 214 -18.99 20.22 -11.12
N MET A 215 -20.05 19.86 -11.86
CA MET A 215 -20.90 20.84 -12.58
C MET A 215 -22.08 21.35 -11.72
N ASN A 216 -22.53 20.59 -10.71
CA ASN A 216 -23.64 20.99 -9.84
C ASN A 216 -23.43 22.30 -9.03
N PRO A 217 -22.22 22.63 -8.49
CA PRO A 217 -22.05 23.89 -7.77
C PRO A 217 -22.07 25.12 -8.68
N ILE A 218 -21.82 24.97 -9.98
CA ILE A 218 -21.81 26.11 -10.92
C ILE A 218 -23.22 26.49 -11.35
N ALA A 219 -24.11 25.50 -11.48
CA ALA A 219 -25.53 25.77 -11.82
C ALA A 219 -26.26 26.52 -10.70
N SER A 220 -25.96 26.24 -9.43
CA SER A 220 -26.58 26.94 -8.29
C SER A 220 -26.11 28.39 -8.11
N ILE A 221 -24.96 28.77 -8.65
CA ILE A 221 -24.43 30.15 -8.59
C ILE A 221 -25.07 31.02 -9.67
N VAL A 222 -25.44 30.45 -10.81
CA VAL A 222 -26.09 31.20 -11.90
C VAL A 222 -27.53 31.53 -11.59
N ASP A 223 -28.26 30.65 -10.86
CA ASP A 223 -29.66 30.92 -10.45
C ASP A 223 -29.79 31.98 -9.34
N GLN A 224 -28.73 32.17 -8.50
CA GLN A 224 -28.75 33.24 -7.46
C GLN A 224 -28.36 34.63 -7.98
N ALA A 225 -27.80 34.73 -9.17
CA ALA A 225 -27.42 36.03 -9.75
C ALA A 225 -28.54 36.67 -10.58
N GLY A 226 -29.67 35.97 -10.79
CA GLY A 226 -30.82 36.43 -11.57
C GLY A 226 -31.88 37.25 -10.80
N ASP A 227 -31.87 37.21 -9.46
CA ASP A 227 -32.94 37.78 -8.64
C ASP A 227 -32.62 39.12 -7.91
N THR A 228 -31.62 39.84 -8.34
CA THR A 228 -31.26 41.15 -7.73
C THR A 228 -31.22 42.32 -8.72
N VAL A 229 -32.15 42.40 -9.65
CA VAL A 229 -32.45 43.67 -10.38
C VAL A 229 -33.94 43.75 -10.65
N ALA A 230 -34.68 44.27 -9.73
CA ALA A 230 -35.95 44.99 -9.93
C ALA A 230 -36.28 45.81 -8.68
#